data_5a2bfbcd820293236be799f95118f5aa
#
_entry.id   5a2bfbcd820293236be799f95118f5aa
#
_cell.length_a   1.000
_cell.length_b   1.000
_cell.length_c   1.000
_cell.angle_alpha   90.00
_cell.angle_beta   90.00
_cell.angle_gamma   90.00
#
_symmetry.space_group_name_H-M   'P 1'
#
loop_
_entity.id
_entity.type
_entity.pdbx_description
1 polymer ?
#
loop_
_entity_poly.entity_id
_entity_poly.type
_entity_poly.pdbx_seq_one_letter_code
_entity_poly.pdbx_strand_id
1 'polypeptide(L)'
;MRVFLLRRDEWQGNVYKLSKKEKNYLFSVLRLKVNDTFTAKDSEDNYYKAFLFDEDNITLEHTDTPEETLLDGLSSYKGPFADISMYISVLKGKKNETEVRMLTEIGVKEIILIETEFTQDRLNDHAAERIRLIVREAVQQSGSREPSITGPISFSEAIERADGKILILHQSELTESKTIKEALSDITPETGISAFIGPEGGFSDKECSIALSKGAIPVLLQTNILRSETAAVYTASAIQTILH
;
A
#
# COMPACT_ATOMS: atom_id res chain seq x y z
N MET A 1 14.12 -7.52 -5.72
CA MET A 1 13.71 -8.95 -5.71
C MET A 1 12.31 -9.07 -6.27
N ARG A 2 11.96 -10.18 -6.92
CA ARG A 2 10.60 -10.43 -7.40
C ARG A 2 10.05 -11.63 -6.66
N VAL A 3 9.04 -11.43 -5.81
CA VAL A 3 8.36 -12.48 -5.06
C VAL A 3 7.14 -12.92 -5.88
N PHE A 4 6.92 -14.22 -6.00
CA PHE A 4 5.73 -14.74 -6.66
C PHE A 4 4.57 -14.83 -5.67
N LEU A 5 3.43 -14.19 -5.99
CA LEU A 5 2.26 -14.20 -5.13
C LEU A 5 1.36 -15.39 -5.45
N LEU A 6 1.11 -16.19 -4.42
CA LEU A 6 0.25 -17.37 -4.48
C LEU A 6 -1.22 -16.98 -4.23
N ARG A 7 -2.16 -17.74 -4.84
CA ARG A 7 -3.60 -17.64 -4.60
C ARG A 7 -4.09 -18.85 -3.81
N ARG A 8 -4.90 -18.66 -2.78
CA ARG A 8 -5.33 -19.75 -1.90
C ARG A 8 -6.18 -20.83 -2.56
N ASP A 9 -6.96 -20.49 -3.55
CA ASP A 9 -7.93 -21.34 -4.22
C ASP A 9 -7.30 -22.33 -5.24
N GLU A 10 -5.99 -22.26 -5.47
CA GLU A 10 -5.28 -23.06 -6.46
C GLU A 10 -4.32 -24.09 -5.86
N TRP A 11 -4.39 -24.36 -4.55
CA TRP A 11 -3.50 -25.29 -3.84
C TRP A 11 -4.12 -26.67 -3.62
N GLN A 12 -3.33 -27.70 -3.87
CA GLN A 12 -3.63 -29.07 -3.47
C GLN A 12 -2.39 -29.68 -2.78
N GLY A 13 -2.43 -29.81 -1.47
CA GLY A 13 -1.28 -30.24 -0.69
C GLY A 13 -0.14 -29.24 -0.77
N ASN A 14 1.02 -29.66 -1.29
CA ASN A 14 2.18 -28.80 -1.55
C ASN A 14 2.35 -28.41 -3.03
N VAL A 15 1.36 -28.71 -3.88
CA VAL A 15 1.40 -28.42 -5.32
C VAL A 15 0.47 -27.25 -5.63
N TYR A 16 1.02 -26.25 -6.29
CA TYR A 16 0.30 -25.08 -6.79
C TYR A 16 0.25 -25.12 -8.31
N LYS A 17 -0.96 -25.03 -8.87
CA LYS A 17 -1.18 -25.03 -10.31
C LYS A 17 -1.10 -23.61 -10.88
N LEU A 18 -0.25 -23.42 -11.87
CA LEU A 18 -0.02 -22.13 -12.50
C LEU A 18 -1.13 -21.77 -13.49
N SER A 19 -1.69 -20.60 -13.38
CA SER A 19 -2.56 -19.99 -14.39
C SER A 19 -1.74 -19.56 -15.62
N LYS A 20 -2.42 -19.33 -16.76
CA LYS A 20 -1.75 -18.84 -17.99
C LYS A 20 -0.98 -17.53 -17.79
N LYS A 21 -1.49 -16.62 -16.95
CA LYS A 21 -0.82 -15.34 -16.64
C LYS A 21 0.44 -15.58 -15.82
N GLU A 22 0.39 -16.48 -14.85
CA GLU A 22 1.51 -16.82 -13.97
C GLU A 22 2.62 -17.52 -14.73
N LYS A 23 2.28 -18.45 -15.63
CA LYS A 23 3.27 -19.06 -16.54
C LYS A 23 3.99 -17.99 -17.35
N ASN A 24 3.23 -17.08 -18.00
CA ASN A 24 3.86 -16.00 -18.75
C ASN A 24 4.77 -15.14 -17.86
N TYR A 25 4.38 -14.87 -16.63
CA TYR A 25 5.20 -14.12 -15.68
C TYR A 25 6.49 -14.89 -15.33
N LEU A 26 6.40 -16.16 -14.94
CA LEU A 26 7.56 -16.95 -14.55
C LEU A 26 8.52 -17.18 -15.74
N PHE A 27 8.01 -17.60 -16.89
CA PHE A 27 8.85 -17.97 -18.03
C PHE A 27 9.30 -16.78 -18.91
N SER A 28 8.42 -15.80 -19.14
CA SER A 28 8.72 -14.69 -20.05
C SER A 28 9.30 -13.47 -19.34
N VAL A 29 8.81 -13.16 -18.14
CA VAL A 29 9.25 -11.95 -17.38
C VAL A 29 10.42 -12.29 -16.46
N LEU A 30 10.30 -13.34 -15.65
CA LEU A 30 11.38 -13.79 -14.76
C LEU A 30 12.40 -14.67 -15.46
N ARG A 31 12.07 -15.23 -16.63
CA ARG A 31 12.91 -16.11 -17.46
C ARG A 31 13.37 -17.36 -16.70
N LEU A 32 12.54 -17.85 -15.79
CA LEU A 32 12.79 -19.09 -15.08
C LEU A 32 12.64 -20.30 -16.03
N LYS A 33 13.31 -21.37 -15.68
CA LYS A 33 13.24 -22.66 -16.39
C LYS A 33 12.70 -23.72 -15.45
N VAL A 34 12.20 -24.81 -16.02
CA VAL A 34 11.88 -26.02 -15.25
C VAL A 34 13.13 -26.43 -14.45
N ASN A 35 12.94 -26.78 -13.20
CA ASN A 35 13.93 -27.06 -12.14
C ASN A 35 14.53 -25.82 -11.46
N ASP A 36 14.14 -24.60 -11.80
CA ASP A 36 14.55 -23.42 -11.05
C ASP A 36 13.74 -23.32 -9.74
N THR A 37 14.35 -22.70 -8.74
CA THR A 37 13.74 -22.34 -7.47
C THR A 37 13.57 -20.83 -7.36
N PHE A 38 12.53 -20.39 -6.66
CA PHE A 38 12.26 -18.97 -6.42
C PHE A 38 11.45 -18.78 -5.14
N THR A 39 11.38 -17.57 -4.66
CA THR A 39 10.57 -17.23 -3.48
C THR A 39 9.13 -16.95 -3.88
N ALA A 40 8.20 -17.59 -3.18
CA ALA A 40 6.77 -17.31 -3.26
C ALA A 40 6.24 -16.84 -1.90
N LYS A 41 5.09 -16.15 -1.92
CA LYS A 41 4.44 -15.58 -0.73
C LYS A 41 2.93 -15.69 -0.89
N ASP A 42 2.21 -16.01 0.17
CA ASP A 42 0.75 -15.98 0.17
C ASP A 42 0.18 -14.66 0.68
N SER A 43 -1.13 -14.55 0.73
CA SER A 43 -1.85 -13.36 1.20
C SER A 43 -1.77 -13.12 2.72
N GLU A 44 -1.23 -14.08 3.48
CA GLU A 44 -1.01 -13.97 4.94
C GLU A 44 0.45 -13.68 5.26
N ASP A 45 1.24 -13.31 4.25
CA ASP A 45 2.66 -13.02 4.37
C ASP A 45 3.54 -14.23 4.75
N ASN A 46 3.03 -15.47 4.56
CA ASN A 46 3.86 -16.65 4.69
C ASN A 46 4.73 -16.83 3.46
N TYR A 47 5.99 -17.18 3.69
CA TYR A 47 6.96 -17.39 2.62
C TYR A 47 7.15 -18.86 2.30
N TYR A 48 7.43 -19.12 1.03
CA TYR A 48 7.64 -20.48 0.50
C TYR A 48 8.84 -20.48 -0.44
N LYS A 49 9.64 -21.53 -0.33
CA LYS A 49 10.56 -21.92 -1.39
C LYS A 49 9.76 -22.68 -2.45
N ALA A 50 9.64 -22.08 -3.61
CA ALA A 50 8.94 -22.66 -4.74
C ALA A 50 9.92 -23.34 -5.68
N PHE A 51 9.57 -24.54 -6.15
CA PHE A 51 10.33 -25.30 -7.12
C PHE A 51 9.47 -25.56 -8.36
N LEU A 52 9.94 -25.12 -9.52
CA LEU A 52 9.25 -25.25 -10.80
C LEU A 52 9.52 -26.65 -11.38
N PHE A 53 8.69 -27.65 -11.05
CA PHE A 53 8.96 -29.01 -11.46
C PHE A 53 8.44 -29.34 -12.85
N ASP A 54 7.48 -28.62 -13.38
CA ASP A 54 7.04 -28.64 -14.77
C ASP A 54 6.51 -27.29 -15.25
N GLU A 55 6.00 -27.19 -16.48
CA GLU A 55 5.48 -25.95 -17.05
C GLU A 55 4.13 -25.50 -16.46
N ASP A 56 3.44 -26.37 -15.74
CA ASP A 56 2.09 -26.14 -15.22
C ASP A 56 2.03 -26.02 -13.71
N ASN A 57 3.03 -26.53 -12.99
CA ASN A 57 2.95 -26.68 -11.56
C ASN A 57 4.26 -26.32 -10.86
N ILE A 58 4.12 -25.82 -9.64
CA ILE A 58 5.23 -25.62 -8.71
C ILE A 58 4.94 -26.39 -7.41
N THR A 59 6.00 -26.89 -6.78
CA THR A 59 5.92 -27.37 -5.41
C THR A 59 6.35 -26.29 -4.44
N LEU A 60 5.74 -26.28 -3.27
CA LEU A 60 5.94 -25.28 -2.24
C LEU A 60 6.44 -25.93 -0.96
N GLU A 61 7.49 -25.40 -0.42
CA GLU A 61 8.02 -25.72 0.90
C GLU A 61 7.95 -24.48 1.76
N HIS A 62 7.23 -24.55 2.91
CA HIS A 62 7.11 -23.44 3.82
C HIS A 62 8.48 -23.08 4.39
N THR A 63 8.78 -21.80 4.51
CA THR A 63 10.01 -21.31 5.11
C THR A 63 9.70 -20.13 6.01
N ASP A 64 10.22 -20.15 7.24
CA ASP A 64 10.05 -19.07 8.21
C ASP A 64 10.81 -17.80 7.78
N THR A 65 11.80 -17.96 6.92
CA THR A 65 12.56 -16.86 6.35
C THR A 65 12.88 -17.16 4.89
N PRO A 66 12.73 -16.19 3.97
CA PRO A 66 13.31 -16.33 2.63
C PRO A 66 14.82 -16.61 2.79
N GLU A 67 15.30 -17.69 2.18
CA GLU A 67 16.74 -17.99 2.19
C GLU A 67 17.52 -16.77 1.67
N GLU A 68 18.55 -16.34 2.39
CA GLU A 68 19.44 -15.24 1.98
C GLU A 68 20.09 -15.47 0.61
N THR A 69 20.23 -16.73 0.21
CA THR A 69 20.76 -17.17 -1.09
C THR A 69 19.91 -16.80 -2.30
N LEU A 70 18.60 -16.55 -2.11
CA LEU A 70 17.71 -16.07 -3.19
C LEU A 70 17.68 -14.54 -3.28
N LEU A 71 18.34 -13.86 -2.37
CA LEU A 71 18.30 -12.41 -2.16
C LEU A 71 19.66 -11.74 -2.45
N ASP A 72 20.49 -12.33 -3.32
CA ASP A 72 21.78 -11.74 -3.69
C ASP A 72 21.63 -10.25 -4.00
N GLY A 73 22.05 -9.41 -3.05
CA GLY A 73 22.23 -7.97 -3.20
C GLY A 73 21.06 -7.07 -2.78
N LEU A 74 19.93 -7.60 -2.27
CA LEU A 74 18.85 -6.76 -1.74
C LEU A 74 18.74 -6.90 -0.22
N SER A 75 18.85 -5.77 0.47
CA SER A 75 18.44 -5.66 1.87
C SER A 75 16.97 -6.06 1.98
N SER A 76 16.70 -7.28 2.45
CA SER A 76 15.35 -7.73 2.75
C SER A 76 14.91 -7.11 4.07
N TYR A 77 14.49 -5.84 4.02
CA TYR A 77 13.84 -5.25 5.18
C TYR A 77 12.49 -5.95 5.37
N LYS A 78 12.37 -6.72 6.45
CA LYS A 78 11.17 -7.52 6.76
C LYS A 78 10.20 -6.80 7.71
N GLY A 79 10.43 -5.54 7.95
CA GLY A 79 9.73 -4.78 8.97
C GLY A 79 10.45 -4.83 10.33
N PRO A 80 9.85 -4.27 11.37
CA PRO A 80 8.45 -3.86 11.43
C PRO A 80 8.12 -2.71 10.48
N PHE A 81 6.91 -2.75 9.88
CA PHE A 81 6.33 -1.60 9.18
C PHE A 81 5.34 -0.90 10.10
N ALA A 82 5.33 0.43 10.13
CA ALA A 82 4.30 1.17 10.82
C ALA A 82 2.90 0.82 10.27
N ASP A 83 1.90 0.75 11.14
CA ASP A 83 0.51 0.49 10.75
C ASP A 83 -0.11 1.77 10.20
N ILE A 84 0.10 2.04 8.91
CA ILE A 84 -0.36 3.24 8.21
C ILE A 84 -1.57 2.89 7.34
N SER A 85 -2.71 3.55 7.62
CA SER A 85 -3.90 3.57 6.77
C SER A 85 -3.93 4.89 6.00
N MET A 86 -3.79 4.82 4.68
CA MET A 86 -3.77 5.99 3.80
C MET A 86 -5.15 6.23 3.20
N TYR A 87 -5.81 7.32 3.62
CA TYR A 87 -7.08 7.80 3.07
C TYR A 87 -6.77 8.80 1.95
N ILE A 88 -6.81 8.34 0.71
CA ILE A 88 -6.40 9.11 -0.46
C ILE A 88 -7.61 9.45 -1.34
N SER A 89 -7.71 10.69 -1.77
CA SER A 89 -8.82 11.12 -2.63
C SER A 89 -8.77 10.47 -4.00
N VAL A 90 -9.96 10.20 -4.57
CA VAL A 90 -10.05 9.81 -5.98
C VAL A 90 -9.56 10.98 -6.84
N LEU A 91 -8.54 10.73 -7.64
CA LEU A 91 -7.87 11.70 -8.49
C LEU A 91 -8.22 11.48 -9.96
N LYS A 92 -8.10 12.53 -10.75
CA LYS A 92 -8.39 12.47 -12.19
C LYS A 92 -7.39 11.59 -12.95
N GLY A 93 -7.91 10.74 -13.82
CA GLY A 93 -7.13 9.91 -14.73
C GLY A 93 -6.45 8.75 -14.02
N LYS A 94 -5.15 8.55 -14.29
CA LYS A 94 -4.37 7.41 -13.77
C LYS A 94 -3.51 7.75 -12.55
N LYS A 95 -3.75 8.88 -11.88
CA LYS A 95 -2.91 9.32 -10.76
C LYS A 95 -2.98 8.36 -9.58
N ASN A 96 -4.19 7.87 -9.23
CA ASN A 96 -4.33 6.87 -8.17
C ASN A 96 -3.60 5.55 -8.50
N GLU A 97 -3.48 5.16 -9.77
CA GLU A 97 -2.69 3.98 -10.15
C GLU A 97 -1.22 4.12 -9.74
N THR A 98 -0.64 5.30 -9.96
CA THR A 98 0.76 5.60 -9.58
C THR A 98 0.91 5.71 -8.07
N GLU A 99 -0.01 6.40 -7.42
CA GLU A 99 -0.06 6.62 -5.98
C GLU A 99 -0.16 5.29 -5.21
N VAL A 100 -1.13 4.46 -5.56
CA VAL A 100 -1.33 3.13 -4.95
C VAL A 100 -0.12 2.23 -5.13
N ARG A 101 0.51 2.23 -6.31
CA ARG A 101 1.73 1.47 -6.54
C ARG A 101 2.85 1.89 -5.57
N MET A 102 3.13 3.20 -5.46
CA MET A 102 4.20 3.70 -4.60
C MET A 102 3.88 3.47 -3.11
N LEU A 103 2.64 3.65 -2.67
CA LEU A 103 2.22 3.36 -1.30
C LEU A 103 2.36 1.88 -0.96
N THR A 104 2.04 1.00 -1.91
CA THR A 104 2.26 -0.45 -1.77
C THR A 104 3.75 -0.77 -1.62
N GLU A 105 4.61 -0.17 -2.44
CA GLU A 105 6.07 -0.36 -2.37
C GLU A 105 6.65 0.10 -1.02
N ILE A 106 6.09 1.18 -0.43
CA ILE A 106 6.46 1.69 0.91
C ILE A 106 6.02 0.73 2.03
N GLY A 107 5.02 -0.13 1.78
CA GLY A 107 4.52 -1.09 2.75
C GLY A 107 3.45 -0.54 3.70
N VAL A 108 2.56 0.35 3.23
CA VAL A 108 1.39 0.76 4.02
C VAL A 108 0.46 -0.42 4.28
N LYS A 109 -0.28 -0.38 5.38
CA LYS A 109 -1.20 -1.45 5.79
C LYS A 109 -2.50 -1.43 4.98
N GLU A 110 -3.05 -0.24 4.78
CA GLU A 110 -4.34 -0.07 4.13
C GLU A 110 -4.33 1.18 3.25
N ILE A 111 -5.04 1.09 2.11
CA ILE A 111 -5.30 2.21 1.22
C ILE A 111 -6.80 2.33 1.03
N ILE A 112 -7.36 3.46 1.46
CA ILE A 112 -8.78 3.76 1.37
C ILE A 112 -8.97 4.90 0.37
N LEU A 113 -9.68 4.62 -0.73
CA LEU A 113 -10.06 5.64 -1.67
C LEU A 113 -11.26 6.41 -1.13
N ILE A 114 -11.18 7.75 -1.11
CA ILE A 114 -12.23 8.61 -0.56
C ILE A 114 -12.75 9.59 -1.61
N GLU A 115 -14.04 9.87 -1.54
CA GLU A 115 -14.68 10.97 -2.25
C GLU A 115 -14.86 12.16 -1.32
N THR A 116 -14.32 13.31 -1.70
CA THR A 116 -14.38 14.59 -0.98
C THR A 116 -15.22 15.58 -1.77
N GLU A 117 -15.55 16.74 -1.18
CA GLU A 117 -16.31 17.80 -1.84
C GLU A 117 -15.67 18.27 -3.16
N PHE A 118 -14.34 18.27 -3.23
CA PHE A 118 -13.59 18.72 -4.41
C PHE A 118 -13.09 17.58 -5.30
N THR A 119 -13.54 16.35 -5.07
CA THR A 119 -13.27 15.23 -5.97
C THR A 119 -13.93 15.47 -7.33
N GLN A 120 -13.14 15.46 -8.40
CA GLN A 120 -13.61 15.78 -9.76
C GLN A 120 -13.85 14.55 -10.65
N ASP A 121 -13.46 13.38 -10.20
CA ASP A 121 -13.55 12.13 -10.98
C ASP A 121 -14.25 11.04 -10.16
N ARG A 122 -14.61 9.96 -10.83
CA ARG A 122 -15.21 8.78 -10.17
C ARG A 122 -14.45 7.53 -10.55
N LEU A 123 -14.24 6.68 -9.57
CA LEU A 123 -13.63 5.38 -9.81
C LEU A 123 -14.70 4.44 -10.39
N ASN A 124 -14.50 3.95 -11.59
CA ASN A 124 -15.34 2.92 -12.17
C ASN A 124 -14.78 1.51 -11.89
N ASP A 125 -15.57 0.46 -12.14
CA ASP A 125 -15.21 -0.92 -11.86
C ASP A 125 -13.90 -1.35 -12.55
N HIS A 126 -13.67 -0.89 -13.79
CA HIS A 126 -12.42 -1.19 -14.52
C HIS A 126 -11.19 -0.56 -13.85
N ALA A 127 -11.33 0.67 -13.35
CA ALA A 127 -10.25 1.33 -12.63
C ALA A 127 -9.99 0.65 -11.28
N ALA A 128 -11.04 0.22 -10.58
CA ALA A 128 -10.91 -0.53 -9.33
C ALA A 128 -10.21 -1.89 -9.53
N GLU A 129 -10.59 -2.63 -10.58
CA GLU A 129 -9.91 -3.89 -10.93
C GLU A 129 -8.44 -3.65 -11.30
N ARG A 130 -8.16 -2.59 -12.06
CA ARG A 130 -6.81 -2.22 -12.43
C ARG A 130 -5.94 -1.87 -11.23
N ILE A 131 -6.47 -1.15 -10.25
CA ILE A 131 -5.78 -0.84 -8.99
C ILE A 131 -5.37 -2.12 -8.27
N ARG A 132 -6.24 -3.12 -8.17
CA ARG A 132 -5.91 -4.43 -7.56
C ARG A 132 -4.76 -5.14 -8.28
N LEU A 133 -4.74 -5.08 -9.61
CA LEU A 133 -3.62 -5.64 -10.39
C LEU A 133 -2.31 -4.90 -10.11
N ILE A 134 -2.35 -3.57 -10.01
CA ILE A 134 -1.18 -2.74 -9.70
C ILE A 134 -0.60 -3.05 -8.32
N VAL A 135 -1.46 -3.20 -7.30
CA VAL A 135 -1.03 -3.63 -5.96
C VAL A 135 -0.28 -4.94 -6.04
N ARG A 136 -0.85 -5.94 -6.72
CA ARG A 136 -0.23 -7.24 -6.87
C ARG A 136 1.14 -7.15 -7.56
N GLU A 137 1.24 -6.39 -8.64
CA GLU A 137 2.51 -6.17 -9.34
C GLU A 137 3.54 -5.46 -8.45
N ALA A 138 3.10 -4.46 -7.66
CA ALA A 138 3.97 -3.73 -6.74
C ALA A 138 4.49 -4.64 -5.61
N VAL A 139 3.64 -5.47 -5.00
CA VAL A 139 4.06 -6.47 -4.01
C VAL A 139 5.05 -7.47 -4.60
N GLN A 140 4.77 -8.00 -5.81
CA GLN A 140 5.68 -8.93 -6.49
C GLN A 140 7.05 -8.31 -6.77
N GLN A 141 7.08 -7.01 -7.05
CA GLN A 141 8.31 -6.31 -7.37
C GLN A 141 9.10 -5.91 -6.13
N SER A 142 8.44 -5.39 -5.10
CA SER A 142 9.07 -4.85 -3.89
C SER A 142 9.31 -5.90 -2.79
N GLY A 143 8.47 -6.95 -2.75
CA GLY A 143 8.41 -7.88 -1.62
C GLY A 143 7.71 -7.31 -0.38
N SER A 144 7.06 -6.13 -0.49
CA SER A 144 6.31 -5.52 0.61
C SER A 144 5.11 -6.35 1.03
N ARG A 145 4.49 -5.99 2.16
CA ARG A 145 3.17 -6.53 2.52
C ARG A 145 2.12 -6.07 1.50
N GLU A 146 1.11 -6.89 1.29
CA GLU A 146 -0.03 -6.53 0.45
C GLU A 146 -1.00 -5.64 1.26
N PRO A 147 -1.22 -4.36 0.87
CA PRO A 147 -2.18 -3.52 1.56
C PRO A 147 -3.61 -3.95 1.25
N SER A 148 -4.52 -3.82 2.23
CA SER A 148 -5.95 -3.88 1.93
C SER A 148 -6.37 -2.64 1.14
N ILE A 149 -7.23 -2.83 0.11
CA ILE A 149 -7.76 -1.74 -0.70
C ILE A 149 -9.28 -1.67 -0.54
N THR A 150 -9.78 -0.51 -0.14
CA THR A 150 -11.23 -0.25 0.01
C THR A 150 -11.64 1.07 -0.63
N GLY A 151 -12.93 1.22 -0.86
CA GLY A 151 -13.52 2.43 -1.41
C GLY A 151 -13.85 2.34 -2.90
N PRO A 152 -14.29 3.44 -3.51
CA PRO A 152 -14.42 4.74 -2.86
C PRO A 152 -15.53 4.81 -1.82
N ILE A 153 -15.27 5.50 -0.71
CA ILE A 153 -16.23 5.83 0.35
C ILE A 153 -16.29 7.34 0.56
N SER A 154 -17.36 7.85 1.15
CA SER A 154 -17.46 9.29 1.43
C SER A 154 -16.45 9.74 2.50
N PHE A 155 -16.05 11.02 2.48
CA PHE A 155 -15.19 11.60 3.51
C PHE A 155 -15.76 11.40 4.92
N SER A 156 -17.09 11.55 5.08
CA SER A 156 -17.74 11.38 6.39
C SER A 156 -17.65 9.94 6.89
N GLU A 157 -17.81 8.95 6.02
CA GLU A 157 -17.63 7.54 6.36
C GLU A 157 -16.16 7.24 6.66
N ALA A 158 -15.25 7.79 5.88
CA ALA A 158 -13.82 7.61 6.06
C ALA A 158 -13.33 8.11 7.43
N ILE A 159 -13.77 9.30 7.87
CA ILE A 159 -13.36 9.86 9.14
C ILE A 159 -13.96 9.11 10.35
N GLU A 160 -15.16 8.55 10.21
CA GLU A 160 -15.75 7.67 11.23
C GLU A 160 -15.02 6.33 11.35
N ARG A 161 -14.47 5.83 10.26
CA ARG A 161 -13.71 4.57 10.19
C ARG A 161 -12.27 4.73 10.65
N ALA A 162 -11.72 5.95 10.60
CA ALA A 162 -10.33 6.21 10.94
C ALA A 162 -10.02 5.83 12.39
N ASP A 163 -8.90 5.16 12.59
CA ASP A 163 -8.43 4.68 13.88
C ASP A 163 -7.00 5.17 14.16
N GLY A 164 -6.62 5.06 15.43
CA GLY A 164 -5.30 5.48 15.90
C GLY A 164 -5.09 7.01 15.85
N LYS A 165 -3.90 7.43 15.44
CA LYS A 165 -3.56 8.85 15.29
C LYS A 165 -4.04 9.35 13.94
N ILE A 166 -4.97 10.28 13.91
CA ILE A 166 -5.55 10.80 12.67
C ILE A 166 -4.79 12.06 12.24
N LEU A 167 -4.23 12.06 11.06
CA LEU A 167 -3.55 13.17 10.41
C LEU A 167 -4.36 13.64 9.21
N ILE A 168 -4.60 14.94 9.07
CA ILE A 168 -5.21 15.53 7.88
C ILE A 168 -4.23 16.52 7.25
N LEU A 169 -3.83 16.26 6.00
CA LEU A 169 -2.94 17.16 5.27
C LEU A 169 -3.74 18.31 4.67
N HIS A 170 -3.57 19.47 5.24
CA HIS A 170 -4.33 20.64 4.86
C HIS A 170 -3.45 21.90 4.89
N GLN A 171 -3.57 22.76 3.88
CA GLN A 171 -2.80 23.99 3.71
C GLN A 171 -3.55 25.24 4.22
N SER A 172 -4.51 25.08 5.11
CA SER A 172 -5.30 26.22 5.60
C SER A 172 -4.62 26.93 6.76
N GLU A 173 -4.77 28.24 6.80
CA GLU A 173 -4.40 29.09 7.94
C GLU A 173 -5.43 29.03 9.09
N LEU A 174 -6.53 28.28 8.92
CA LEU A 174 -7.67 28.24 9.86
C LEU A 174 -7.34 27.56 11.20
N THR A 175 -6.27 26.79 11.28
CA THR A 175 -5.87 26.08 12.50
C THR A 175 -4.35 25.98 12.58
N GLU A 176 -3.83 25.97 13.80
CA GLU A 176 -2.41 25.71 14.07
C GLU A 176 -2.04 24.31 13.56
N SER A 177 -1.28 24.25 12.47
CA SER A 177 -0.83 23.01 11.85
C SER A 177 0.48 22.56 12.47
N LYS A 178 0.65 21.23 12.62
CA LYS A 178 1.88 20.62 13.08
C LYS A 178 2.68 20.07 11.90
N THR A 179 3.98 19.90 12.08
CA THR A 179 4.78 19.05 11.21
C THR A 179 4.45 17.57 11.46
N ILE A 180 4.77 16.67 10.52
CA ILE A 180 4.59 15.23 10.74
C ILE A 180 5.34 14.79 12.01
N LYS A 181 6.58 15.26 12.20
CA LYS A 181 7.40 14.92 13.38
C LYS A 181 6.74 15.36 14.70
N GLU A 182 6.18 16.56 14.77
CA GLU A 182 5.48 17.04 15.96
C GLU A 182 4.17 16.27 16.18
N ALA A 183 3.44 15.96 15.12
CA ALA A 183 2.20 15.19 15.21
C ALA A 183 2.44 13.75 15.71
N LEU A 184 3.62 13.19 15.47
CA LEU A 184 3.99 11.83 15.86
C LEU A 184 4.89 11.76 17.11
N SER A 185 5.11 12.87 17.81
CA SER A 185 6.08 12.92 18.92
C SER A 185 5.69 12.12 20.15
N ASP A 186 4.40 11.80 20.29
CA ASP A 186 3.81 11.13 21.47
C ASP A 186 3.30 9.70 21.17
N ILE A 187 3.67 9.11 20.05
CA ILE A 187 3.20 7.78 19.64
C ILE A 187 4.31 6.73 19.69
N THR A 188 3.89 5.48 19.77
CA THR A 188 4.77 4.31 19.67
C THR A 188 4.63 3.64 18.30
N PRO A 189 5.57 2.77 17.88
CA PRO A 189 5.47 2.03 16.61
C PRO A 189 4.19 1.20 16.46
N GLU A 190 3.59 0.78 17.58
CA GLU A 190 2.33 0.00 17.58
C GLU A 190 1.09 0.88 17.38
N THR A 191 1.22 2.20 17.48
CA THR A 191 0.10 3.12 17.27
C THR A 191 -0.26 3.17 15.80
N GLY A 192 -1.49 2.76 15.44
CA GLY A 192 -2.02 2.91 14.10
C GLY A 192 -2.09 4.39 13.70
N ILE A 193 -1.86 4.68 12.42
CA ILE A 193 -1.92 6.04 11.88
C ILE A 193 -2.87 6.07 10.70
N SER A 194 -3.85 6.97 10.75
CA SER A 194 -4.77 7.27 9.65
C SER A 194 -4.39 8.62 9.04
N ALA A 195 -3.87 8.63 7.81
CA ALA A 195 -3.43 9.85 7.12
C ALA A 195 -4.36 10.20 5.95
N PHE A 196 -4.96 11.39 5.98
CA PHE A 196 -5.91 11.89 4.99
C PHE A 196 -5.22 12.83 4.01
N ILE A 197 -5.30 12.50 2.72
CA ILE A 197 -4.73 13.27 1.61
C ILE A 197 -5.85 13.72 0.69
N GLY A 198 -6.03 15.03 0.57
CA GLY A 198 -7.06 15.63 -0.29
C GLY A 198 -6.73 15.55 -1.78
N PRO A 199 -7.72 15.85 -2.66
CA PRO A 199 -7.49 16.04 -4.09
C PRO A 199 -6.72 17.35 -4.34
N GLU A 200 -6.55 17.72 -5.61
CA GLU A 200 -5.84 18.95 -5.98
C GLU A 200 -6.47 20.23 -5.39
N GLY A 201 -7.78 20.20 -5.13
CA GLY A 201 -8.52 21.30 -4.46
C GLY A 201 -8.43 21.28 -2.93
N GLY A 202 -7.77 20.27 -2.35
CA GLY A 202 -7.71 20.08 -0.90
C GLY A 202 -9.03 19.58 -0.29
N PHE A 203 -9.18 19.79 1.01
CA PHE A 203 -10.42 19.54 1.76
C PHE A 203 -11.20 20.85 1.93
N SER A 204 -12.53 20.78 1.96
CA SER A 204 -13.36 21.92 2.28
C SER A 204 -13.28 22.26 3.77
N ASP A 205 -13.65 23.50 4.14
CA ASP A 205 -13.69 23.93 5.54
C ASP A 205 -14.64 23.06 6.38
N LYS A 206 -15.71 22.56 5.77
CA LYS A 206 -16.64 21.62 6.41
C LYS A 206 -15.97 20.28 6.71
N GLU A 207 -15.24 19.71 5.76
CA GLU A 207 -14.51 18.46 5.94
C GLU A 207 -13.42 18.62 6.99
N CYS A 208 -12.68 19.71 6.95
CA CYS A 208 -11.68 20.02 7.96
C CYS A 208 -12.30 20.14 9.36
N SER A 209 -13.44 20.84 9.48
CA SER A 209 -14.15 20.97 10.76
C SER A 209 -14.61 19.62 11.31
N ILE A 210 -15.12 18.74 10.45
CA ILE A 210 -15.51 17.38 10.82
C ILE A 210 -14.29 16.59 11.31
N ALA A 211 -13.17 16.61 10.57
CA ALA A 211 -11.95 15.91 10.95
C ALA A 211 -11.41 16.41 12.31
N LEU A 212 -11.35 17.72 12.51
CA LEU A 212 -10.91 18.32 13.77
C LEU A 212 -11.81 17.92 14.96
N SER A 213 -13.12 17.85 14.75
CA SER A 213 -14.06 17.39 15.80
C SER A 213 -13.85 15.94 16.21
N LYS A 214 -13.23 15.12 15.34
CA LYS A 214 -12.82 13.74 15.58
C LYS A 214 -11.39 13.59 16.10
N GLY A 215 -10.74 14.70 16.42
CA GLY A 215 -9.38 14.72 16.97
C GLY A 215 -8.27 14.59 15.92
N ALA A 216 -8.59 14.80 14.64
CA ALA A 216 -7.57 14.84 13.61
C ALA A 216 -6.61 16.00 13.83
N ILE A 217 -5.33 15.75 13.60
CA ILE A 217 -4.27 16.76 13.69
C ILE A 217 -4.02 17.31 12.29
N PRO A 218 -4.20 18.61 12.08
CA PRO A 218 -3.82 19.24 10.82
C PRO A 218 -2.30 19.23 10.66
N VAL A 219 -1.85 18.72 9.52
CA VAL A 219 -0.42 18.61 9.22
C VAL A 219 -0.08 19.48 8.02
N LEU A 220 0.92 20.33 8.19
CA LEU A 220 1.55 21.07 7.11
C LEU A 220 2.91 20.46 6.77
N LEU A 221 3.08 20.06 5.52
CA LEU A 221 4.37 19.58 5.05
C LEU A 221 5.34 20.77 4.91
N GLN A 222 6.52 20.65 5.53
CA GLN A 222 7.56 21.66 5.44
C GLN A 222 8.34 21.52 4.12
N THR A 223 7.64 21.70 3.00
CA THR A 223 8.19 21.59 1.65
C THR A 223 7.41 22.49 0.68
N ASN A 224 7.76 22.48 -0.59
CA ASN A 224 6.98 23.12 -1.65
C ASN A 224 5.56 22.51 -1.71
N ILE A 225 4.64 23.18 -2.42
CA ILE A 225 3.32 22.64 -2.70
C ILE A 225 3.48 21.36 -3.53
N LEU A 226 3.09 20.25 -2.94
CA LEU A 226 3.13 18.93 -3.57
C LEU A 226 1.78 18.63 -4.27
N ARG A 227 1.83 17.87 -5.34
CA ARG A 227 0.62 17.24 -5.89
C ARG A 227 0.12 16.18 -4.92
N SER A 228 -1.17 15.86 -4.97
CA SER A 228 -1.82 14.91 -4.06
C SER A 228 -1.07 13.57 -4.00
N GLU A 229 -0.77 12.98 -5.15
CA GLU A 229 -0.04 11.71 -5.24
C GLU A 229 1.39 11.80 -4.64
N THR A 230 2.03 12.95 -4.77
CA THR A 230 3.36 13.18 -4.18
C THR A 230 3.27 13.39 -2.67
N ALA A 231 2.25 14.10 -2.20
CA ALA A 231 2.00 14.34 -0.78
C ALA A 231 1.72 13.03 -0.04
N ALA A 232 0.94 12.12 -0.64
CA ALA A 232 0.66 10.80 -0.08
C ALA A 232 1.93 9.99 0.11
N VAL A 233 2.75 9.88 -0.92
CA VAL A 233 4.03 9.13 -0.90
C VAL A 233 5.00 9.74 0.10
N TYR A 234 5.15 11.08 0.09
CA TYR A 234 6.00 11.80 1.03
C TYR A 234 5.57 11.55 2.48
N THR A 235 4.27 11.63 2.76
CA THR A 235 3.71 11.43 4.10
C THR A 235 3.94 10.01 4.59
N ALA A 236 3.62 9.00 3.78
CA ALA A 236 3.83 7.60 4.15
C ALA A 236 5.31 7.30 4.43
N SER A 237 6.22 7.79 3.57
CA SER A 237 7.66 7.63 3.74
C SER A 237 8.19 8.33 4.99
N ALA A 238 7.71 9.55 5.28
CA ALA A 238 8.10 10.29 6.48
C ALA A 238 7.65 9.57 7.76
N ILE A 239 6.40 9.06 7.78
CA ILE A 239 5.87 8.30 8.91
C ILE A 239 6.73 7.04 9.15
N GLN A 240 6.99 6.25 8.11
CA GLN A 240 7.87 5.07 8.21
C GLN A 240 9.25 5.42 8.78
N THR A 241 9.86 6.50 8.30
CA THR A 241 11.20 6.92 8.73
C THR A 241 11.23 7.43 10.18
N ILE A 242 10.15 8.06 10.65
CA ILE A 242 10.09 8.62 12.02
C ILE A 242 9.85 7.50 13.05
N LEU A 243 9.13 6.44 12.68
CA LEU A 243 8.76 5.36 13.60
C LEU A 243 9.76 4.20 13.61
N HIS A 244 10.74 4.21 12.73
CA HIS A 244 11.81 3.21 12.62
C HIS A 244 13.18 3.83 12.48
#